data_8b957ea5561bf06553f757ac9a0e0968
#
_entry.id   8b957ea5561bf06553f757ac9a0e0968
#
_cell.length_a   1.000
_cell.length_b   1.000
_cell.length_c   1.000
_cell.angle_alpha   90.00
_cell.angle_beta   90.00
_cell.angle_gamma   90.00
#
_symmetry.space_group_name_H-M   'P 1'
#
loop_
_entity.id
_entity.type
_entity.pdbx_description
1 polymer ?
#
loop_
_entity_poly.entity_id
_entity_poly.type
_entity_poly.pdbx_seq_one_letter_code
_entity_poly.pdbx_strand_id
1 'polypeptide(L)'
;MLSASSTRTFNGSTLKSTVFLERRMRAHLVSRDRILYDSAYSPPAKKSSPYVHLFAQLRGTFEIAGGGVVTAPCAYVLAENEFDRVEPGVTTFRSYGAPAEVLEIRLAAADLKRPVGLARGALSLPAAVWDAYHELARSQDEASLHALIAKLGEADIVSRDLTTSIVTTEPERYTRIWTTLKPFYNDLAMSTSLKQIAVIAGLSLRQLGRDLGDFTRDFGLFGGGFRDATRVLRLRAAVLFLSAPGATPSEVAKAVGYGSLDAMGRAFRDAKLPAPSVVQEAVRYRDQM
;
A
#
# COMPACT_ATOMS: atom_id res chain seq x y z
N MET A 1 -7.49 12.69 -11.26
CA MET A 1 -6.94 11.62 -10.39
C MET A 1 -6.31 10.52 -11.25
N LEU A 2 -5.32 9.81 -10.75
CA LEU A 2 -4.66 8.68 -11.44
C LEU A 2 -5.02 7.38 -10.73
N SER A 3 -5.33 6.30 -11.46
CA SER A 3 -5.70 5.02 -10.86
C SER A 3 -5.14 3.81 -11.59
N ALA A 4 -4.97 2.71 -10.85
CA ALA A 4 -4.64 1.40 -11.41
C ALA A 4 -5.28 0.29 -10.59
N SER A 5 -5.74 -0.76 -11.28
CA SER A 5 -6.24 -1.99 -10.66
C SER A 5 -5.45 -3.18 -11.15
N SER A 6 -5.17 -4.14 -10.27
CA SER A 6 -4.48 -5.37 -10.59
C SER A 6 -5.07 -6.56 -9.86
N THR A 7 -4.98 -7.73 -10.48
CA THR A 7 -5.30 -9.01 -9.85
C THR A 7 -4.11 -9.94 -10.03
N ARG A 8 -3.65 -10.52 -8.94
CA ARG A 8 -2.51 -11.45 -8.91
C ARG A 8 -2.92 -12.72 -8.21
N THR A 9 -2.69 -13.85 -8.83
CA THR A 9 -2.89 -15.15 -8.20
C THR A 9 -1.55 -15.81 -7.98
N PHE A 10 -1.31 -16.28 -6.77
CA PHE A 10 -0.09 -16.98 -6.39
C PHE A 10 -0.46 -18.16 -5.47
N ASN A 11 -0.08 -19.36 -5.86
CA ASN A 11 -0.37 -20.62 -5.13
C ASN A 11 -1.82 -20.75 -4.65
N GLY A 12 -2.77 -20.46 -5.56
CA GLY A 12 -4.21 -20.55 -5.25
C GLY A 12 -4.76 -19.41 -4.39
N SER A 13 -3.92 -18.47 -3.96
CA SER A 13 -4.35 -17.26 -3.26
C SER A 13 -4.37 -16.07 -4.19
N THR A 14 -5.42 -15.27 -4.12
CA THR A 14 -5.63 -14.11 -4.99
C THR A 14 -5.49 -12.81 -4.20
N LEU A 15 -4.74 -11.89 -4.77
CA LEU A 15 -4.61 -10.51 -4.32
C LEU A 15 -5.20 -9.58 -5.38
N LYS A 16 -6.25 -8.85 -5.04
CA LYS A 16 -6.80 -7.76 -5.85
C LYS A 16 -6.40 -6.43 -5.22
N SER A 17 -6.00 -5.48 -6.03
CA SER A 17 -5.51 -4.19 -5.58
C SER A 17 -5.98 -3.09 -6.51
N THR A 18 -6.57 -2.03 -5.96
CA THR A 18 -6.91 -0.81 -6.68
C THR A 18 -6.29 0.37 -5.95
N VAL A 19 -5.46 1.13 -6.64
CA VAL A 19 -4.80 2.33 -6.11
C VAL A 19 -5.36 3.57 -6.80
N PHE A 20 -5.63 4.60 -6.00
CA PHE A 20 -5.97 5.94 -6.43
C PHE A 20 -4.89 6.89 -5.95
N LEU A 21 -4.38 7.72 -6.85
CA LEU A 21 -3.31 8.69 -6.57
C LEU A 21 -3.82 10.11 -6.77
N GLU A 22 -3.74 10.87 -5.71
CA GLU A 22 -3.92 12.31 -5.65
C GLU A 22 -2.68 12.95 -5.01
N ARG A 23 -2.47 14.24 -5.24
CA ARG A 23 -1.26 14.93 -4.71
C ARG A 23 -1.24 15.00 -3.20
N ARG A 24 -2.39 15.09 -2.56
CA ARG A 24 -2.52 15.19 -1.09
C ARG A 24 -2.81 13.86 -0.41
N MET A 25 -3.26 12.86 -1.19
CA MET A 25 -3.62 11.56 -0.64
C MET A 25 -3.37 10.43 -1.62
N ARG A 26 -3.27 9.23 -1.09
CA ARG A 26 -3.33 7.97 -1.83
C ARG A 26 -4.35 7.07 -1.15
N ALA A 27 -5.28 6.52 -1.91
CA ALA A 27 -6.14 5.45 -1.41
C ALA A 27 -5.75 4.12 -2.05
N HIS A 28 -5.68 3.07 -1.25
CA HIS A 28 -5.30 1.73 -1.68
C HIS A 28 -6.28 0.71 -1.13
N LEU A 29 -7.16 0.23 -1.98
CA LEU A 29 -8.09 -0.86 -1.69
C LEU A 29 -7.41 -2.19 -2.02
N VAL A 30 -7.39 -3.11 -1.07
CA VAL A 30 -6.78 -4.44 -1.21
C VAL A 30 -7.75 -5.50 -0.71
N SER A 31 -8.08 -6.46 -1.57
CA SER A 31 -8.77 -7.70 -1.20
C SER A 31 -7.81 -8.87 -1.37
N ARG A 32 -7.76 -9.73 -0.37
CA ARG A 32 -6.84 -10.87 -0.29
C ARG A 32 -7.60 -12.12 0.09
N ASP A 33 -7.19 -13.23 -0.49
CA ASP A 33 -7.65 -14.57 -0.10
C ASP A 33 -6.49 -15.33 0.55
N ARG A 34 -6.63 -15.70 1.84
CA ARG A 34 -5.65 -16.48 2.62
C ARG A 34 -4.22 -15.95 2.65
N ILE A 35 -4.04 -14.64 2.59
CA ILE A 35 -2.74 -13.97 2.68
C ILE A 35 -2.73 -13.09 3.92
N LEU A 36 -1.73 -13.30 4.79
CA LEU A 36 -1.51 -12.49 5.98
C LEU A 36 -0.56 -11.34 5.66
N TYR A 37 -0.91 -10.13 6.07
CA TYR A 37 -0.01 -8.98 6.13
C TYR A 37 0.43 -8.76 7.58
N ASP A 38 1.75 -8.63 7.79
CA ASP A 38 2.33 -8.32 9.09
C ASP A 38 3.25 -7.10 8.96
N SER A 39 2.90 -6.00 9.61
CA SER A 39 3.67 -4.75 9.54
C SER A 39 5.07 -4.86 10.15
N ALA A 40 5.32 -5.85 11.02
CA ALA A 40 6.65 -6.14 11.55
C ALA A 40 7.69 -6.45 10.46
N TYR A 41 7.23 -6.94 9.30
CA TYR A 41 8.06 -7.30 8.16
C TYR A 41 7.92 -6.33 6.98
N SER A 42 7.20 -5.20 7.16
CA SER A 42 7.14 -4.18 6.13
C SER A 42 8.55 -3.58 5.90
N PRO A 43 9.00 -3.44 4.65
CA PRO A 43 10.27 -2.77 4.40
C PRO A 43 10.18 -1.31 4.84
N PRO A 44 11.18 -0.80 5.58
CA PRO A 44 11.14 0.56 6.10
C PRO A 44 11.15 1.58 4.97
N ALA A 45 10.35 2.65 5.11
CA ALA A 45 10.51 3.85 4.30
C ALA A 45 11.86 4.51 4.59
N LYS A 46 12.47 5.11 3.57
CA LYS A 46 13.83 5.71 3.70
C LYS A 46 13.89 6.94 4.60
N LYS A 47 12.75 7.61 4.88
CA LYS A 47 12.69 8.84 5.71
C LYS A 47 11.36 8.86 6.46
N SER A 48 11.37 9.44 7.66
CA SER A 48 10.14 9.86 8.33
C SER A 48 9.36 10.77 7.39
N SER A 49 8.12 10.45 7.19
CA SER A 49 7.22 11.18 6.30
C SER A 49 6.18 11.90 7.16
N PRO A 50 5.73 13.10 6.77
CA PRO A 50 4.66 13.79 7.46
C PRO A 50 3.28 13.16 7.21
N TYR A 51 3.28 11.92 6.70
CA TYR A 51 2.05 11.22 6.35
C TYR A 51 1.57 10.30 7.47
N VAL A 52 0.29 10.06 7.46
CA VAL A 52 -0.43 9.11 8.33
C VAL A 52 -1.32 8.23 7.46
N HIS A 53 -1.74 7.11 8.01
CA HIS A 53 -2.57 6.14 7.31
C HIS A 53 -3.89 5.95 8.05
N LEU A 54 -5.00 6.31 7.42
CA LEU A 54 -6.32 5.89 7.84
C LEU A 54 -6.55 4.50 7.28
N PHE A 55 -6.50 3.49 8.14
CA PHE A 55 -6.56 2.09 7.79
C PHE A 55 -7.90 1.51 8.21
N ALA A 56 -8.71 1.06 7.27
CA ALA A 56 -9.98 0.41 7.51
C ALA A 56 -9.92 -1.06 7.09
N GLN A 57 -10.11 -1.98 8.05
CA GLN A 57 -10.35 -3.39 7.79
C GLN A 57 -11.84 -3.58 7.50
N LEU A 58 -12.21 -3.90 6.27
CA LEU A 58 -13.61 -4.05 5.84
C LEU A 58 -14.10 -5.49 6.00
N ARG A 59 -13.20 -6.47 5.83
CA ARG A 59 -13.42 -7.90 6.06
C ARG A 59 -12.19 -8.54 6.67
N GLY A 60 -12.39 -9.58 7.48
CA GLY A 60 -11.31 -10.33 8.13
C GLY A 60 -10.99 -9.79 9.52
N THR A 61 -9.75 -9.92 9.92
CA THR A 61 -9.28 -9.69 11.28
C THR A 61 -8.11 -8.72 11.30
N PHE A 62 -8.12 -7.83 12.29
CA PHE A 62 -7.04 -6.92 12.62
C PHE A 62 -6.51 -7.26 14.01
N GLU A 63 -5.22 -7.56 14.12
CA GLU A 63 -4.55 -7.93 15.36
C GLU A 63 -3.43 -6.95 15.66
N ILE A 64 -3.38 -6.42 16.88
CA ILE A 64 -2.30 -5.54 17.34
C ILE A 64 -1.34 -6.38 18.17
N ALA A 65 -0.05 -6.30 17.88
CA ALA A 65 0.99 -7.03 18.61
C ALA A 65 1.01 -6.61 20.10
N GLY A 66 0.82 -7.59 20.99
CA GLY A 66 0.69 -7.36 22.42
C GLY A 66 -0.64 -6.69 22.86
N GLY A 67 -1.58 -6.53 21.93
CA GLY A 67 -2.90 -5.96 22.12
C GLY A 67 -4.04 -6.94 21.86
N GLY A 68 -5.16 -6.42 21.42
CA GLY A 68 -6.35 -7.21 21.12
C GLY A 68 -6.45 -7.65 19.66
N VAL A 69 -7.33 -8.64 19.43
CA VAL A 69 -7.79 -9.07 18.12
C VAL A 69 -9.17 -8.46 17.87
N VAL A 70 -9.36 -7.81 16.74
CA VAL A 70 -10.62 -7.14 16.37
C VAL A 70 -11.09 -7.67 15.02
N THR A 71 -12.34 -8.14 14.99
CA THR A 71 -13.00 -8.53 13.74
C THR A 71 -13.51 -7.29 13.00
N ALA A 72 -13.42 -7.30 11.67
CA ALA A 72 -13.97 -6.24 10.83
C ALA A 72 -15.51 -6.07 11.02
N PRO A 73 -16.04 -4.87 10.81
CA PRO A 73 -15.34 -3.67 10.37
C PRO A 73 -14.65 -2.93 11.54
N CYS A 74 -13.43 -2.50 11.32
CA CYS A 74 -12.72 -1.65 12.27
C CYS A 74 -11.77 -0.69 11.52
N ALA A 75 -11.46 0.46 12.13
CA ALA A 75 -10.56 1.44 11.56
C ALA A 75 -9.56 1.95 12.59
N TYR A 76 -8.36 2.29 12.12
CA TYR A 76 -7.26 2.82 12.93
C TYR A 76 -6.56 3.95 12.20
N VAL A 77 -5.99 4.88 12.94
CA VAL A 77 -5.04 5.85 12.40
C VAL A 77 -3.64 5.39 12.76
N LEU A 78 -2.87 5.03 11.75
CA LEU A 78 -1.51 4.53 11.90
C LEU A 78 -0.51 5.65 11.62
N ALA A 79 0.52 5.74 12.45
CA ALA A 79 1.70 6.52 12.11
C ALA A 79 2.47 5.83 10.95
N GLU A 80 3.22 6.62 10.18
CA GLU A 80 4.03 6.08 9.07
C GLU A 80 4.97 4.95 9.53
N ASN A 81 5.59 5.08 10.71
CA ASN A 81 6.49 4.07 11.26
C ASN A 81 5.78 2.80 11.76
N GLU A 82 4.50 2.86 12.10
CA GLU A 82 3.69 1.68 12.44
C GLU A 82 3.32 0.90 11.16
N PHE A 83 3.11 1.62 10.06
CA PHE A 83 2.77 1.03 8.76
C PHE A 83 4.01 0.56 7.99
N ASP A 84 5.07 1.35 7.96
CA ASP A 84 6.28 1.14 7.15
C ASP A 84 7.53 0.75 7.96
N ARG A 85 7.42 0.40 9.22
CA ARG A 85 8.51 -0.01 10.11
C ARG A 85 9.78 0.82 9.94
N VAL A 86 9.74 2.07 10.36
CA VAL A 86 10.93 2.95 10.28
C VAL A 86 11.86 2.74 11.47
N GLU A 87 11.31 2.37 12.64
CA GLU A 87 12.04 2.30 13.91
C GLU A 87 11.79 0.98 14.65
N PRO A 88 12.80 0.43 15.37
CA PRO A 88 12.59 -0.69 16.28
C PRO A 88 11.69 -0.32 17.47
N GLY A 89 10.89 -1.28 17.95
CA GLY A 89 10.07 -1.10 19.15
C GLY A 89 8.73 -0.41 18.92
N VAL A 90 8.39 -0.08 17.68
CA VAL A 90 7.07 0.43 17.31
C VAL A 90 6.04 -0.70 17.37
N THR A 91 4.85 -0.40 17.85
CA THR A 91 3.72 -1.35 17.85
C THR A 91 3.39 -1.77 16.42
N THR A 92 3.29 -3.08 16.20
CA THR A 92 3.00 -3.67 14.90
C THR A 92 1.60 -4.25 14.86
N PHE A 93 1.10 -4.52 13.65
CA PHE A 93 -0.21 -5.13 13.47
C PHE A 93 -0.17 -6.19 12.37
N ARG A 94 -1.17 -7.07 12.42
CA ARG A 94 -1.48 -8.05 11.38
C ARG A 94 -2.87 -7.81 10.82
N SER A 95 -3.01 -8.03 9.52
CA SER A 95 -4.29 -8.01 8.83
C SER A 95 -4.43 -9.29 8.02
N TYR A 96 -5.44 -10.10 8.32
CA TYR A 96 -5.65 -11.41 7.71
C TYR A 96 -7.12 -11.79 7.64
N GLY A 97 -7.44 -12.87 6.94
CA GLY A 97 -8.77 -13.44 6.80
C GLY A 97 -8.93 -14.25 5.52
N ALA A 98 -10.09 -14.88 5.36
CA ALA A 98 -10.46 -15.64 4.17
C ALA A 98 -11.89 -15.27 3.73
N PRO A 99 -12.10 -14.20 3.00
CA PRO A 99 -11.14 -13.19 2.56
C PRO A 99 -10.86 -12.10 3.61
N ALA A 100 -9.76 -11.35 3.40
CA ALA A 100 -9.51 -10.07 4.05
C ALA A 100 -9.63 -8.93 3.04
N GLU A 101 -10.28 -7.83 3.42
CA GLU A 101 -10.42 -6.63 2.61
C GLU A 101 -10.08 -5.39 3.43
N VAL A 102 -9.24 -4.54 2.85
CA VAL A 102 -8.66 -3.37 3.52
C VAL A 102 -8.71 -2.17 2.58
N LEU A 103 -9.08 -1.01 3.13
CA LEU A 103 -8.83 0.27 2.49
C LEU A 103 -7.85 1.08 3.35
N GLU A 104 -6.73 1.45 2.79
CA GLU A 104 -5.74 2.35 3.36
C GLU A 104 -5.80 3.68 2.64
N ILE A 105 -5.98 4.78 3.40
CA ILE A 105 -5.88 6.14 2.88
C ILE A 105 -4.68 6.80 3.54
N ARG A 106 -3.63 7.07 2.76
CA ARG A 106 -2.46 7.83 3.18
C ARG A 106 -2.68 9.30 2.88
N LEU A 107 -2.51 10.15 3.88
CA LEU A 107 -2.69 11.60 3.78
C LEU A 107 -1.67 12.33 4.67
N ALA A 108 -1.49 13.64 4.45
CA ALA A 108 -0.64 14.44 5.33
C ALA A 108 -1.24 14.49 6.74
N ALA A 109 -0.39 14.42 7.76
CA ALA A 109 -0.85 14.47 9.16
C ALA A 109 -1.64 15.75 9.46
N ALA A 110 -1.34 16.86 8.78
CA ALA A 110 -2.07 18.12 8.89
C ALA A 110 -3.53 18.05 8.36
N ASP A 111 -3.82 17.08 7.49
CA ASP A 111 -5.17 16.87 6.95
C ASP A 111 -6.03 15.95 7.83
N LEU A 112 -5.43 15.33 8.84
CA LEU A 112 -6.16 14.48 9.79
C LEU A 112 -6.53 15.27 11.06
N LYS A 113 -7.76 15.06 11.53
CA LYS A 113 -8.29 15.68 12.76
C LYS A 113 -8.46 14.69 13.92
N ARG A 114 -7.76 13.58 13.88
CA ARG A 114 -7.85 12.51 14.89
C ARG A 114 -6.47 12.17 15.45
N PRO A 115 -6.40 11.67 16.69
CA PRO A 115 -5.13 11.19 17.25
C PRO A 115 -4.53 10.06 16.42
N VAL A 116 -3.20 10.08 16.29
CA VAL A 116 -2.43 9.12 15.51
C VAL A 116 -1.83 8.04 16.42
N GLY A 117 -1.77 6.83 15.93
CA GLY A 117 -1.06 5.69 16.51
C GLY A 117 -1.98 4.58 17.00
N LEU A 118 -1.55 3.33 16.81
CA LEU A 118 -2.25 2.12 17.24
C LEU A 118 -2.64 2.12 18.73
N ALA A 119 -1.78 2.69 19.58
CA ALA A 119 -2.02 2.81 21.03
C ALA A 119 -3.24 3.69 21.39
N ARG A 120 -3.77 4.46 20.43
CA ARG A 120 -4.98 5.27 20.62
C ARG A 120 -6.27 4.47 20.47
N GLY A 121 -6.16 3.21 20.02
CA GLY A 121 -7.30 2.32 19.81
C GLY A 121 -8.01 2.53 18.47
N ALA A 122 -9.12 1.81 18.32
CA ALA A 122 -9.93 1.88 17.11
C ALA A 122 -10.62 3.24 16.95
N LEU A 123 -10.66 3.72 15.72
CA LEU A 123 -11.39 4.92 15.34
C LEU A 123 -12.89 4.62 15.23
N SER A 124 -13.71 5.33 16.00
CA SER A 124 -15.16 5.26 15.85
C SER A 124 -15.58 6.03 14.60
N LEU A 125 -16.21 5.33 13.65
CA LEU A 125 -16.71 5.90 12.41
C LEU A 125 -18.25 5.86 12.39
N PRO A 126 -18.93 6.94 11.94
CA PRO A 126 -20.36 6.94 11.71
C PRO A 126 -20.77 5.90 10.64
N ALA A 127 -22.02 5.40 10.71
CA ALA A 127 -22.54 4.43 9.74
C ALA A 127 -22.42 4.94 8.30
N ALA A 128 -22.72 6.20 8.03
CA ALA A 128 -22.62 6.80 6.70
C ALA A 128 -21.17 6.77 6.13
N VAL A 129 -20.14 6.78 6.99
CA VAL A 129 -18.75 6.62 6.57
C VAL A 129 -18.48 5.15 6.22
N TRP A 130 -18.97 4.19 7.02
CA TRP A 130 -18.86 2.76 6.69
C TRP A 130 -19.57 2.41 5.39
N ASP A 131 -20.77 2.95 5.15
CA ASP A 131 -21.52 2.77 3.90
C ASP A 131 -20.69 3.25 2.70
N ALA A 132 -20.05 4.42 2.83
CA ALA A 132 -19.16 4.94 1.79
C ALA A 132 -17.91 4.09 1.56
N TYR A 133 -17.32 3.50 2.62
CA TYR A 133 -16.22 2.53 2.50
C TYR A 133 -16.66 1.30 1.70
N HIS A 134 -17.82 0.73 2.04
CA HIS A 134 -18.35 -0.45 1.33
C HIS A 134 -18.71 -0.13 -0.11
N GLU A 135 -19.25 1.07 -0.38
CA GLU A 135 -19.54 1.50 -1.75
C GLU A 135 -18.27 1.61 -2.58
N LEU A 136 -17.21 2.24 -2.03
CA LEU A 136 -15.92 2.30 -2.73
C LEU A 136 -15.32 0.90 -2.96
N ALA A 137 -15.45 -0.01 -1.99
CA ALA A 137 -14.97 -1.38 -2.14
C ALA A 137 -15.69 -2.13 -3.28
N ARG A 138 -16.97 -1.83 -3.49
CA ARG A 138 -17.80 -2.41 -4.54
C ARG A 138 -17.58 -1.80 -5.91
N SER A 139 -17.60 -0.47 -6.00
CA SER A 139 -17.55 0.29 -7.27
C SER A 139 -16.12 0.47 -7.80
N GLN A 140 -15.16 0.65 -6.91
CA GLN A 140 -13.74 0.89 -7.20
C GLN A 140 -13.49 2.06 -8.19
N ASP A 141 -14.32 3.09 -8.11
CA ASP A 141 -14.28 4.27 -8.97
C ASP A 141 -13.94 5.57 -8.23
N GLU A 142 -13.61 6.61 -8.98
CA GLU A 142 -13.26 7.94 -8.47
C GLU A 142 -14.40 8.61 -7.73
N ALA A 143 -15.63 8.45 -8.22
CA ALA A 143 -16.79 9.12 -7.64
C ALA A 143 -17.06 8.61 -6.22
N SER A 144 -16.97 7.30 -6.01
CA SER A 144 -17.13 6.68 -4.70
C SER A 144 -15.98 7.05 -3.73
N LEU A 145 -14.76 7.20 -4.24
CA LEU A 145 -13.65 7.72 -3.40
C LEU A 145 -13.93 9.16 -2.97
N HIS A 146 -14.36 10.03 -3.88
CA HIS A 146 -14.70 11.41 -3.54
C HIS A 146 -15.86 11.48 -2.53
N ALA A 147 -16.89 10.63 -2.70
CA ALA A 147 -17.99 10.53 -1.74
C ALA A 147 -17.49 10.09 -0.35
N LEU A 148 -16.60 9.12 -0.28
CA LEU A 148 -15.98 8.70 1.00
C LEU A 148 -15.20 9.85 1.65
N ILE A 149 -14.35 10.56 0.90
CA ILE A 149 -13.58 11.67 1.45
C ILE A 149 -14.50 12.79 1.94
N ALA A 150 -15.59 13.08 1.22
CA ALA A 150 -16.60 14.04 1.67
C ALA A 150 -17.24 13.59 3.00
N LYS A 151 -17.63 12.31 3.13
CA LYS A 151 -18.18 11.75 4.39
C LYS A 151 -17.19 11.79 5.55
N LEU A 152 -15.91 11.52 5.29
CA LEU A 152 -14.84 11.68 6.30
C LEU A 152 -14.69 13.15 6.75
N GLY A 153 -14.84 14.11 5.82
CA GLY A 153 -14.85 15.54 6.13
C GLY A 153 -16.08 15.98 6.93
N GLU A 154 -17.29 15.50 6.56
CA GLU A 154 -18.55 15.74 7.30
C GLU A 154 -18.46 15.20 8.74
N ALA A 155 -17.83 14.05 8.94
CA ALA A 155 -17.60 13.42 10.24
C ALA A 155 -16.42 14.05 11.03
N ASP A 156 -15.82 15.13 10.52
CA ASP A 156 -14.66 15.82 11.10
C ASP A 156 -13.45 14.90 11.35
N ILE A 157 -13.25 13.90 10.50
CA ILE A 157 -12.10 12.98 10.57
C ILE A 157 -10.94 13.53 9.77
N VAL A 158 -11.22 14.11 8.59
CA VAL A 158 -10.24 14.79 7.75
C VAL A 158 -10.59 16.27 7.58
N SER A 159 -9.61 17.07 7.16
CA SER A 159 -9.83 18.50 6.92
C SER A 159 -10.82 18.72 5.75
N ARG A 160 -11.65 19.75 5.86
CA ARG A 160 -12.56 20.14 4.76
C ARG A 160 -11.77 20.59 3.52
N ASP A 161 -10.59 21.17 3.72
CA ASP A 161 -9.71 21.58 2.62
C ASP A 161 -9.27 20.38 1.77
N LEU A 162 -9.10 19.19 2.36
CA LEU A 162 -8.82 17.99 1.60
C LEU A 162 -9.97 17.66 0.65
N THR A 163 -11.23 17.77 1.11
CA THR A 163 -12.42 17.45 0.31
C THR A 163 -12.60 18.37 -0.88
N THR A 164 -12.17 19.62 -0.78
CA THR A 164 -12.30 20.63 -1.84
C THR A 164 -11.10 20.70 -2.77
N SER A 165 -9.94 20.18 -2.36
CA SER A 165 -8.68 20.28 -3.10
C SER A 165 -8.40 19.11 -4.05
N ILE A 166 -9.29 18.13 -4.11
CA ILE A 166 -9.15 16.97 -5.01
C ILE A 166 -9.21 17.44 -6.46
N VAL A 167 -8.10 17.24 -7.18
CA VAL A 167 -7.96 17.65 -8.57
C VAL A 167 -8.51 16.58 -9.49
N THR A 168 -9.50 16.92 -10.31
CA THR A 168 -10.11 15.98 -11.26
C THR A 168 -9.24 15.73 -12.50
N THR A 169 -8.35 16.67 -12.85
CA THR A 169 -7.50 16.54 -14.05
C THR A 169 -6.05 16.84 -13.71
N GLU A 170 -5.20 15.84 -13.89
CA GLU A 170 -3.75 16.00 -13.71
C GLU A 170 -3.08 16.59 -14.94
N PRO A 171 -1.98 17.34 -14.78
CA PRO A 171 -1.16 17.79 -15.89
C PRO A 171 -0.73 16.63 -16.79
N GLU A 172 -0.69 16.87 -18.10
CA GLU A 172 -0.34 15.85 -19.11
C GLU A 172 0.98 15.13 -18.79
N ARG A 173 1.99 15.85 -18.25
CA ARG A 173 3.27 15.26 -17.84
C ARG A 173 3.09 14.12 -16.81
N TYR A 174 2.17 14.27 -15.86
CA TYR A 174 1.92 13.28 -14.82
C TYR A 174 1.10 12.11 -15.36
N THR A 175 0.12 12.39 -16.21
CA THR A 175 -0.65 11.34 -16.89
C THR A 175 0.28 10.48 -17.75
N ARG A 176 1.22 11.09 -18.49
CA ARG A 176 2.23 10.39 -19.30
C ARG A 176 3.13 9.50 -18.44
N ILE A 177 3.67 10.03 -17.33
CA ILE A 177 4.49 9.25 -16.38
C ILE A 177 3.67 8.10 -15.81
N TRP A 178 2.45 8.36 -15.38
CA TRP A 178 1.58 7.32 -14.81
C TRP A 178 1.27 6.21 -15.81
N THR A 179 0.88 6.55 -17.03
CA THR A 179 0.62 5.57 -18.11
C THR A 179 1.82 4.66 -18.33
N THR A 180 3.04 5.20 -18.21
CA THR A 180 4.28 4.43 -18.35
C THR A 180 4.58 3.57 -17.12
N LEU A 181 4.22 4.02 -15.91
CA LEU A 181 4.46 3.28 -14.65
C LEU A 181 3.37 2.26 -14.33
N LYS A 182 2.14 2.50 -14.75
CA LYS A 182 0.97 1.66 -14.45
C LYS A 182 1.20 0.16 -14.74
N PRO A 183 1.84 -0.27 -15.84
CA PRO A 183 2.15 -1.68 -16.08
C PRO A 183 2.97 -2.33 -14.98
N PHE A 184 3.88 -1.59 -14.32
CA PHE A 184 4.68 -2.12 -13.20
C PHE A 184 3.87 -2.30 -11.91
N TYR A 185 2.85 -1.47 -11.70
CA TYR A 185 1.90 -1.69 -10.61
C TYR A 185 1.06 -2.94 -10.86
N ASN A 186 0.80 -3.26 -12.12
CA ASN A 186 0.02 -4.44 -12.51
C ASN A 186 0.85 -5.73 -12.54
N ASP A 187 2.13 -5.64 -12.92
CA ASP A 187 3.04 -6.79 -12.99
C ASP A 187 4.42 -6.43 -12.40
N LEU A 188 4.66 -6.86 -11.16
CA LEU A 188 5.94 -6.65 -10.46
C LEU A 188 7.08 -7.49 -11.02
N ALA A 189 6.78 -8.59 -11.74
CA ALA A 189 7.78 -9.42 -12.38
C ALA A 189 8.34 -8.75 -13.65
N MET A 190 7.62 -7.77 -14.20
CA MET A 190 8.07 -7.05 -15.39
C MET A 190 9.45 -6.42 -15.14
N SER A 191 10.41 -6.81 -15.97
CA SER A 191 11.75 -6.23 -15.98
C SER A 191 11.80 -5.10 -16.98
N THR A 192 12.12 -3.90 -16.53
CA THR A 192 12.34 -2.77 -17.43
C THR A 192 13.42 -1.84 -16.90
N SER A 193 14.08 -1.16 -17.80
CA SER A 193 15.10 -0.15 -17.52
C SER A 193 14.51 1.26 -17.65
N LEU A 194 15.11 2.24 -16.96
CA LEU A 194 14.76 3.66 -17.17
C LEU A 194 14.88 4.08 -18.62
N LYS A 195 15.82 3.47 -19.39
CA LYS A 195 15.97 3.74 -20.83
C LYS A 195 14.74 3.29 -21.62
N GLN A 196 14.23 2.11 -21.34
CA GLN A 196 12.98 1.61 -21.97
C GLN A 196 11.78 2.48 -21.58
N ILE A 197 11.66 2.87 -20.29
CA ILE A 197 10.63 3.79 -19.85
C ILE A 197 10.71 5.12 -20.59
N ALA A 198 11.90 5.69 -20.76
CA ALA A 198 12.09 6.93 -21.50
C ALA A 198 11.61 6.82 -22.95
N VAL A 199 11.94 5.71 -23.61
CA VAL A 199 11.48 5.43 -24.99
C VAL A 199 9.95 5.35 -25.05
N ILE A 200 9.32 4.58 -24.14
CA ILE A 200 7.86 4.43 -24.09
C ILE A 200 7.17 5.77 -23.82
N ALA A 201 7.73 6.58 -22.92
CA ALA A 201 7.20 7.90 -22.59
C ALA A 201 7.48 8.99 -23.66
N GLY A 202 8.32 8.69 -24.67
CA GLY A 202 8.77 9.68 -25.66
C GLY A 202 9.62 10.79 -25.06
N LEU A 203 10.42 10.47 -24.02
CA LEU A 203 11.22 11.45 -23.26
C LEU A 203 12.71 11.11 -23.32
N SER A 204 13.56 12.15 -23.20
CA SER A 204 14.97 11.93 -22.89
C SER A 204 15.12 11.38 -21.47
N LEU A 205 16.21 10.65 -21.18
CA LEU A 205 16.50 10.16 -19.82
C LEU A 205 16.55 11.31 -18.78
N ARG A 206 17.07 12.47 -19.15
CA ARG A 206 17.13 13.64 -18.28
C ARG A 206 15.75 14.20 -17.99
N GLN A 207 14.88 14.28 -18.99
CA GLN A 207 13.50 14.74 -18.83
C GLN A 207 12.71 13.74 -17.97
N LEU A 208 12.80 12.43 -18.29
CA LEU A 208 12.18 11.39 -17.49
C LEU A 208 12.62 11.44 -16.03
N GLY A 209 13.92 11.65 -15.77
CA GLY A 209 14.44 11.74 -14.40
C GLY A 209 13.84 12.91 -13.62
N ARG A 210 13.67 14.07 -14.24
CA ARG A 210 13.01 15.23 -13.62
C ARG A 210 11.52 14.96 -13.36
N ASP A 211 10.81 14.52 -14.40
CA ASP A 211 9.35 14.31 -14.33
C ASP A 211 9.00 13.21 -13.33
N LEU A 212 9.81 12.13 -13.23
CA LEU A 212 9.68 11.10 -12.20
C LEU A 212 9.99 11.63 -10.80
N GLY A 213 11.00 12.48 -10.66
CA GLY A 213 11.35 13.12 -9.38
C GLY A 213 10.21 14.00 -8.88
N ASP A 214 9.64 14.83 -9.77
CA ASP A 214 8.49 15.67 -9.45
C ASP A 214 7.26 14.81 -9.13
N PHE A 215 6.97 13.80 -9.95
CA PHE A 215 5.87 12.88 -9.76
C PHE A 215 5.94 12.16 -8.40
N THR A 216 7.11 11.59 -8.05
CA THR A 216 7.29 10.88 -6.78
C THR A 216 7.16 11.80 -5.58
N ARG A 217 7.62 13.04 -5.68
CA ARG A 217 7.48 14.06 -4.63
C ARG A 217 6.03 14.51 -4.48
N ASP A 218 5.37 14.88 -5.57
CA ASP A 218 4.05 15.51 -5.56
C ASP A 218 2.95 14.51 -5.16
N PHE A 219 3.11 13.23 -5.50
CA PHE A 219 2.19 12.15 -5.09
C PHE A 219 2.64 11.41 -3.83
N GLY A 220 3.73 11.82 -3.21
CA GLY A 220 4.25 11.19 -2.00
C GLY A 220 4.55 9.70 -2.17
N LEU A 221 5.07 9.29 -3.33
CA LEU A 221 5.40 7.90 -3.60
C LEU A 221 6.73 7.49 -2.94
N PHE A 222 6.91 6.17 -2.80
CA PHE A 222 8.10 5.62 -2.16
C PHE A 222 9.38 5.96 -2.91
N GLY A 223 10.40 6.37 -2.17
CA GLY A 223 11.78 6.48 -2.64
C GLY A 223 12.05 7.70 -3.52
N GLY A 224 13.32 7.86 -3.85
CA GLY A 224 13.83 8.97 -4.66
C GLY A 224 13.76 8.74 -6.17
N GLY A 225 13.02 7.73 -6.64
CA GLY A 225 12.88 7.43 -8.06
C GLY A 225 12.42 6.00 -8.36
N PHE A 226 12.36 5.66 -9.65
CA PHE A 226 11.81 4.42 -10.15
C PHE A 226 12.40 3.15 -9.50
N ARG A 227 13.72 3.07 -9.35
CA ARG A 227 14.37 1.89 -8.76
C ARG A 227 13.98 1.67 -7.31
N ASP A 228 13.89 2.74 -6.54
CA ASP A 228 13.50 2.67 -5.13
C ASP A 228 12.03 2.29 -5.00
N ALA A 229 11.16 2.90 -5.79
CA ALA A 229 9.73 2.59 -5.80
C ALA A 229 9.49 1.12 -6.15
N THR A 230 10.09 0.62 -7.24
CA THR A 230 9.94 -0.78 -7.65
C THR A 230 10.54 -1.75 -6.63
N ARG A 231 11.67 -1.40 -6.00
CA ARG A 231 12.26 -2.21 -4.93
C ARG A 231 11.34 -2.35 -3.73
N VAL A 232 10.76 -1.23 -3.26
CA VAL A 232 9.84 -1.26 -2.11
C VAL A 232 8.58 -2.06 -2.44
N LEU A 233 7.99 -1.85 -3.62
CA LEU A 233 6.81 -2.61 -4.07
C LEU A 233 7.08 -4.11 -4.14
N ARG A 234 8.22 -4.52 -4.72
CA ARG A 234 8.63 -5.93 -4.79
C ARG A 234 8.85 -6.54 -3.42
N LEU A 235 9.51 -5.82 -2.50
CA LEU A 235 9.72 -6.30 -1.14
C LEU A 235 8.41 -6.49 -0.38
N ARG A 236 7.48 -5.52 -0.47
CA ARG A 236 6.16 -5.63 0.15
C ARG A 236 5.37 -6.81 -0.40
N ALA A 237 5.36 -6.97 -1.71
CA ALA A 237 4.71 -8.10 -2.34
C ALA A 237 5.39 -9.43 -1.97
N ALA A 238 6.72 -9.47 -1.86
CA ALA A 238 7.45 -10.67 -1.44
C ALA A 238 7.04 -11.10 -0.02
N VAL A 239 7.04 -10.17 0.95
CA VAL A 239 6.60 -10.46 2.32
C VAL A 239 5.16 -10.98 2.33
N LEU A 240 4.27 -10.31 1.58
CA LEU A 240 2.88 -10.72 1.49
C LEU A 240 2.73 -12.13 0.89
N PHE A 241 3.43 -12.43 -0.22
CA PHE A 241 3.34 -13.75 -0.87
C PHE A 241 4.06 -14.87 -0.11
N LEU A 242 5.04 -14.55 0.73
CA LEU A 242 5.64 -15.54 1.64
C LEU A 242 4.62 -16.14 2.61
N SER A 243 3.51 -15.44 2.89
CA SER A 243 2.42 -15.95 3.73
C SER A 243 1.44 -16.85 2.97
N ALA A 244 1.49 -16.90 1.63
CA ALA A 244 0.57 -17.71 0.85
C ALA A 244 0.74 -19.22 1.14
N PRO A 245 -0.34 -20.00 1.21
CA PRO A 245 -0.28 -21.43 1.46
C PRO A 245 0.60 -22.16 0.43
N GLY A 246 1.50 -23.03 0.88
CA GLY A 246 2.38 -23.81 0.01
C GLY A 246 3.45 -23.01 -0.76
N ALA A 247 3.56 -21.70 -0.52
CA ALA A 247 4.58 -20.87 -1.15
C ALA A 247 5.99 -21.34 -0.78
N THR A 248 6.91 -21.30 -1.74
CA THR A 248 8.36 -21.42 -1.46
C THR A 248 9.04 -20.07 -1.70
N PRO A 249 10.12 -19.73 -0.95
CA PRO A 249 10.84 -18.49 -1.17
C PRO A 249 11.36 -18.32 -2.60
N SER A 250 11.71 -19.41 -3.28
CA SER A 250 12.17 -19.39 -4.67
C SER A 250 11.07 -19.02 -5.65
N GLU A 251 9.86 -19.54 -5.47
CA GLU A 251 8.69 -19.18 -6.28
C GLU A 251 8.30 -17.73 -6.04
N VAL A 252 8.28 -17.29 -4.78
CA VAL A 252 8.01 -15.89 -4.44
C VAL A 252 9.02 -14.96 -5.09
N ALA A 253 10.32 -15.29 -5.06
CA ALA A 253 11.35 -14.47 -5.69
C ALA A 253 11.03 -14.23 -7.18
N LYS A 254 10.66 -15.28 -7.91
CA LYS A 254 10.29 -15.18 -9.33
C LYS A 254 9.01 -14.36 -9.53
N ALA A 255 7.97 -14.63 -8.73
CA ALA A 255 6.66 -13.96 -8.84
C ALA A 255 6.73 -12.44 -8.62
N VAL A 256 7.69 -11.99 -7.81
CA VAL A 256 7.88 -10.55 -7.56
C VAL A 256 9.05 -9.94 -8.35
N GLY A 257 9.57 -10.66 -9.35
CA GLY A 257 10.54 -10.14 -10.31
C GLY A 257 12.00 -10.12 -9.85
N TYR A 258 12.37 -10.99 -8.89
CA TYR A 258 13.78 -11.30 -8.63
C TYR A 258 14.23 -12.47 -9.50
N GLY A 259 15.43 -12.36 -10.09
CA GLY A 259 15.97 -13.42 -10.94
C GLY A 259 16.37 -14.70 -10.18
N SER A 260 16.55 -14.60 -8.85
CA SER A 260 16.89 -15.72 -7.98
C SER A 260 16.51 -15.45 -6.53
N LEU A 261 16.46 -16.53 -5.71
CA LEU A 261 16.30 -16.43 -4.26
C LEU A 261 17.43 -15.60 -3.61
N ASP A 262 18.67 -15.75 -4.09
CA ASP A 262 19.82 -14.97 -3.59
C ASP A 262 19.66 -13.47 -3.86
N ALA A 263 19.11 -13.10 -5.03
CA ALA A 263 18.83 -11.70 -5.34
C ALA A 263 17.76 -11.12 -4.41
N MET A 264 16.69 -11.89 -4.13
CA MET A 264 15.69 -11.51 -3.14
C MET A 264 16.29 -11.44 -1.73
N GLY A 265 17.12 -12.40 -1.33
CA GLY A 265 17.81 -12.42 -0.03
C GLY A 265 18.72 -11.20 0.19
N ARG A 266 19.43 -10.76 -0.86
CA ARG A 266 20.20 -9.50 -0.81
C ARG A 266 19.27 -8.29 -0.61
N ALA A 267 18.18 -8.21 -1.37
CA ALA A 267 17.21 -7.11 -1.24
C ALA A 267 16.58 -7.04 0.17
N PHE A 268 16.27 -8.19 0.78
CA PHE A 268 15.79 -8.28 2.17
C PHE A 268 16.85 -7.75 3.15
N ARG A 269 18.10 -8.17 3.02
CA ARG A 269 19.22 -7.71 3.86
C ARG A 269 19.43 -6.21 3.74
N ASP A 270 19.44 -5.68 2.51
CA ASP A 270 19.58 -4.24 2.25
C ASP A 270 18.43 -3.43 2.85
N ALA A 271 17.24 -4.03 2.97
CA ALA A 271 16.07 -3.47 3.63
C ALA A 271 16.04 -3.75 5.15
N LYS A 272 17.10 -4.34 5.72
CA LYS A 272 17.17 -4.75 7.14
C LYS A 272 16.03 -5.69 7.57
N LEU A 273 15.50 -6.46 6.63
CA LEU A 273 14.57 -7.54 6.90
C LEU A 273 15.33 -8.83 7.23
N PRO A 274 14.76 -9.74 8.04
CA PRO A 274 15.29 -11.09 8.19
C PRO A 274 15.33 -11.83 6.84
N ALA A 275 16.05 -12.96 6.80
CA ALA A 275 16.09 -13.79 5.60
C ALA A 275 14.66 -14.21 5.15
N PRO A 276 14.39 -14.37 3.84
CA PRO A 276 13.06 -14.72 3.35
C PRO A 276 12.45 -15.96 4.01
N SER A 277 13.24 -16.97 4.34
CA SER A 277 12.77 -18.17 5.05
C SER A 277 12.32 -17.88 6.49
N VAL A 278 13.03 -16.98 7.18
CA VAL A 278 12.68 -16.56 8.55
C VAL A 278 11.39 -15.73 8.53
N VAL A 279 11.26 -14.82 7.56
CA VAL A 279 10.03 -14.05 7.38
C VAL A 279 8.87 -15.00 7.05
N GLN A 280 9.07 -15.97 6.14
CA GLN A 280 8.05 -16.95 5.77
C GLN A 280 7.53 -17.71 6.99
N GLU A 281 8.40 -18.19 7.85
CA GLU A 281 7.99 -18.92 9.06
C GLU A 281 7.12 -18.06 9.98
N ALA A 282 7.46 -16.77 10.10
CA ALA A 282 6.73 -15.82 10.93
C ALA A 282 5.38 -15.39 10.36
N VAL A 283 5.27 -15.24 9.02
CA VAL A 283 4.03 -14.75 8.36
C VAL A 283 3.21 -15.86 7.73
N ARG A 284 3.59 -17.11 7.90
CA ARG A 284 2.88 -18.22 7.26
C ARG A 284 1.42 -18.23 7.66
N TYR A 285 0.54 -18.09 6.68
CA TYR A 285 -0.89 -18.19 6.89
C TYR A 285 -1.25 -19.63 7.34
N ARG A 286 -1.94 -19.75 8.46
CA ARG A 286 -2.44 -21.01 8.97
C ARG A 286 -3.96 -21.03 8.84
N ASP A 287 -4.53 -22.09 8.28
CA ASP A 287 -6.00 -22.22 8.12
C ASP A 287 -6.77 -22.22 9.47
N GLN A 288 -6.07 -22.17 10.59
CA GLN A 288 -6.62 -22.14 11.96
C GLN A 288 -6.63 -20.72 12.59
N MET A 289 -6.22 -19.69 11.85
CA MET A 289 -6.31 -18.32 12.34
C MET A 289 -7.71 -17.76 12.22
#